data_d206fe86e9b785ca0e8d1a60ff2f3f3b
#
_entry.id   d206fe86e9b785ca0e8d1a60ff2f3f3b
#
_cell.length_a   1.000
_cell.length_b   1.000
_cell.length_c   1.000
_cell.angle_alpha   90.00
_cell.angle_beta   90.00
_cell.angle_gamma   90.00
#
_symmetry.space_group_name_H-M   'P 1'
#
loop_
_entity.id
_entity.type
_entity.pdbx_description
1 polymer ?
#
loop_
_entity_poly.entity_id
_entity_poly.type
_entity_poly.pdbx_seq_one_letter_code
_entity_poly.pdbx_strand_id
1 'polypeptide(L)'
;MISRRALLKSGAGAVATTLAAPAIAQAPKKISFLTWNIIDQEPMIRGWITRFVKDRPGVEVEWLDKKGPEIPVFYQTQLVAGTPPDVINTQGALGLEYAAQGALLDLTPRLKAEISVSSRFNADYLSNWAYEGNNYMLPFYITKTLLFYNKPMFQTAGLSGPPRSFDAIIDAAQRMASGEASGFLTLNFDWLYWPLYAMNGVDLLSKDLTHPTFNTPTAIEVTDRLAKATEAGAINKISWTGRWVEPNGAFAAGNVGMLHAHSPAYFFFKGQGKWVTPETLGVAHAPGGFATPNSHGLGISKASKNADLAWDFLKFVTNEGAQELGVNRKLVTGNTAVDAKNLADLEKSDPLVYSILKTQLEHTDKMVGNWRLGNDSKVKEAFWPELQNVLLGRKDAKTALADAERKVTRELKRG
;
A
#
# COMPACT_ATOMS: atom_id res chain seq x y z
N MET A 1 -17.27 48.05 89.14
CA MET A 1 -17.68 46.73 88.66
C MET A 1 -18.48 46.94 87.39
N ILE A 2 -17.87 46.88 86.22
CA ILE A 2 -18.52 47.07 84.94
C ILE A 2 -18.72 45.69 84.32
N SER A 3 -19.99 45.42 84.05
CA SER A 3 -20.52 44.12 83.58
C SER A 3 -20.01 43.69 82.19
N ARG A 4 -19.61 42.44 82.04
CA ARG A 4 -19.09 41.75 80.88
C ARG A 4 -20.12 41.50 79.73
N ARG A 5 -21.18 42.28 79.59
CA ARG A 5 -22.29 41.99 78.64
C ARG A 5 -22.52 43.05 77.55
N ALA A 6 -21.57 43.93 77.25
CA ALA A 6 -21.76 44.97 76.25
C ALA A 6 -20.74 44.98 75.10
N LEU A 7 -20.24 43.84 74.65
CA LEU A 7 -19.28 43.82 73.53
C LEU A 7 -19.54 42.63 72.62
N LEU A 8 -20.74 42.46 72.08
CA LEU A 8 -21.08 41.51 71.08
C LEU A 8 -22.20 42.01 70.15
N LYS A 9 -21.98 43.17 69.50
CA LYS A 9 -22.74 43.56 68.32
C LYS A 9 -21.87 44.47 67.46
N SER A 10 -20.92 43.81 66.72
CA SER A 10 -20.20 44.43 65.61
C SER A 10 -20.00 43.36 64.51
N GLY A 11 -20.71 43.47 63.46
CA GLY A 11 -20.69 42.98 62.13
C GLY A 11 -19.68 41.92 61.78
N ALA A 12 -20.16 40.70 61.63
CA ALA A 12 -19.48 39.66 60.84
C ALA A 12 -19.92 39.81 59.36
N GLY A 13 -19.19 40.62 58.58
CA GLY A 13 -19.26 40.59 57.16
C GLY A 13 -18.58 39.28 56.69
N ALA A 14 -19.40 38.29 56.35
CA ALA A 14 -18.89 37.05 55.74
C ALA A 14 -18.39 37.37 54.33
N VAL A 15 -17.08 37.56 54.15
CA VAL A 15 -16.43 37.50 52.86
C VAL A 15 -16.45 36.01 52.43
N ALA A 16 -17.39 35.63 51.59
CA ALA A 16 -17.40 34.36 50.89
C ALA A 16 -16.23 34.35 49.89
N THR A 17 -15.06 33.93 50.33
CA THR A 17 -13.99 33.51 49.43
C THR A 17 -14.47 32.24 48.73
N THR A 18 -14.98 32.38 47.50
CA THR A 18 -15.14 31.27 46.60
C THR A 18 -13.74 30.72 46.32
N LEU A 19 -13.37 29.67 47.04
CA LEU A 19 -12.25 28.81 46.66
C LEU A 19 -12.60 28.22 45.31
N ALA A 20 -12.06 28.83 44.23
CA ALA A 20 -12.07 28.19 42.94
C ALA A 20 -11.39 26.83 43.12
N ALA A 21 -12.18 25.75 43.06
CA ALA A 21 -11.63 24.42 43.02
C ALA A 21 -10.57 24.37 41.88
N PRO A 22 -9.35 23.86 42.12
CA PRO A 22 -8.39 23.73 41.06
C PRO A 22 -9.05 22.89 39.98
N ALA A 23 -9.16 23.47 38.78
CA ALA A 23 -9.56 22.65 37.60
C ALA A 23 -8.61 21.48 37.55
N ILE A 24 -9.10 20.29 37.86
CA ILE A 24 -8.33 19.08 37.69
C ILE A 24 -8.04 19.03 36.18
N ALA A 25 -6.83 19.42 35.81
CA ALA A 25 -6.37 19.29 34.43
C ALA A 25 -6.57 17.84 34.02
N GLN A 26 -7.56 17.59 33.19
CA GLN A 26 -7.84 16.27 32.67
C GLN A 26 -6.57 15.79 31.98
N ALA A 27 -6.07 14.61 32.33
CA ALA A 27 -4.86 14.07 31.69
C ALA A 27 -5.01 14.15 30.16
N PRO A 28 -3.97 14.56 29.43
CA PRO A 28 -4.07 14.74 28.00
C PRO A 28 -4.53 13.44 27.34
N LYS A 29 -5.50 13.54 26.43
CA LYS A 29 -5.90 12.41 25.59
C LYS A 29 -4.81 12.19 24.55
N LYS A 30 -4.09 11.10 24.68
CA LYS A 30 -2.98 10.75 23.79
C LYS A 30 -3.40 9.63 22.85
N ILE A 31 -3.11 9.80 21.56
CA ILE A 31 -3.11 8.71 20.55
C ILE A 31 -1.73 8.53 19.96
N SER A 32 -1.42 7.31 19.57
CA SER A 32 -0.21 6.96 18.86
C SER A 32 -0.51 6.64 17.40
N PHE A 33 0.32 7.17 16.50
CA PHE A 33 0.21 7.00 15.05
C PHE A 33 1.43 6.30 14.51
N LEU A 34 1.29 5.03 14.10
CA LEU A 34 2.34 4.24 13.49
C LEU A 34 2.29 4.35 11.96
N THR A 35 3.41 4.73 11.35
CA THR A 35 3.55 4.82 9.90
C THR A 35 4.59 3.84 9.37
N TRP A 36 4.50 3.56 8.07
CA TRP A 36 5.32 2.61 7.33
C TRP A 36 6.35 3.33 6.45
N ASN A 37 7.59 3.44 6.97
CA ASN A 37 8.74 3.95 6.20
C ASN A 37 8.49 5.28 5.50
N ILE A 38 8.00 6.27 6.25
CA ILE A 38 7.66 7.62 5.76
C ILE A 38 8.48 8.71 6.48
N ILE A 39 9.59 8.33 7.11
CA ILE A 39 10.44 9.24 7.88
C ILE A 39 10.99 10.41 7.04
N ASP A 40 11.16 10.22 5.74
CA ASP A 40 11.56 11.27 4.80
C ASP A 40 10.51 12.40 4.67
N GLN A 41 9.29 12.17 5.16
CA GLN A 41 8.20 13.14 5.21
C GLN A 41 7.91 13.65 6.63
N GLU A 42 8.85 13.52 7.55
CA GLU A 42 8.69 13.98 8.94
C GLU A 42 8.13 15.40 9.06
N PRO A 43 8.60 16.43 8.31
CA PRO A 43 8.04 17.77 8.40
C PRO A 43 6.54 17.82 8.06
N MET A 44 6.09 17.05 7.07
CA MET A 44 4.69 16.95 6.67
C MET A 44 3.85 16.31 7.78
N ILE A 45 4.28 15.17 8.31
CA ILE A 45 3.56 14.44 9.37
C ILE A 45 3.47 15.28 10.64
N ARG A 46 4.56 15.94 11.06
CA ARG A 46 4.54 16.84 12.20
C ARG A 46 3.66 18.07 11.97
N GLY A 47 3.63 18.57 10.73
CA GLY A 47 2.69 19.63 10.33
C GLY A 47 1.22 19.18 10.48
N TRP A 48 0.89 17.95 10.10
CA TRP A 48 -0.45 17.37 10.32
C TRP A 48 -0.80 17.31 11.80
N ILE A 49 0.09 16.79 12.62
CA ILE A 49 -0.10 16.67 14.06
C ILE A 49 -0.34 18.06 14.68
N THR A 50 0.51 19.03 14.34
CA THR A 50 0.38 20.42 14.85
C THR A 50 -0.98 21.03 14.50
N ARG A 51 -1.43 20.86 13.25
CA ARG A 51 -2.77 21.39 12.85
C ARG A 51 -3.91 20.64 13.51
N PHE A 52 -3.80 19.32 13.62
CA PHE A 52 -4.84 18.49 14.25
C PHE A 52 -5.05 18.84 15.72
N VAL A 53 -3.98 19.08 16.48
CA VAL A 53 -4.06 19.38 17.92
C VAL A 53 -4.34 20.85 18.21
N LYS A 54 -4.16 21.79 17.25
CA LYS A 54 -4.31 23.23 17.44
C LYS A 54 -5.63 23.62 18.08
N ASP A 55 -6.73 23.03 17.63
CA ASP A 55 -8.08 23.33 18.10
C ASP A 55 -8.62 22.26 19.07
N ARG A 56 -7.71 21.45 19.66
CA ARG A 56 -8.03 20.34 20.57
C ARG A 56 -7.15 20.41 21.83
N PRO A 57 -7.44 21.35 22.76
CA PRO A 57 -6.66 21.49 24.00
C PRO A 57 -6.60 20.15 24.76
N GLY A 58 -5.42 19.76 25.23
CA GLY A 58 -5.22 18.53 25.97
C GLY A 58 -5.20 17.27 25.09
N VAL A 59 -5.03 17.40 23.76
CA VAL A 59 -4.81 16.27 22.85
C VAL A 59 -3.35 16.22 22.44
N GLU A 60 -2.77 15.02 22.46
CA GLU A 60 -1.44 14.72 21.98
C GLU A 60 -1.49 13.59 20.94
N VAL A 61 -0.64 13.69 19.90
CA VAL A 61 -0.42 12.61 18.92
C VAL A 61 1.06 12.27 18.92
N GLU A 62 1.36 11.03 19.34
CA GLU A 62 2.71 10.46 19.24
C GLU A 62 2.89 9.82 17.88
N TRP A 63 3.90 10.25 17.13
CA TRP A 63 4.22 9.65 15.84
C TRP A 63 5.34 8.64 15.97
N LEU A 64 5.12 7.45 15.42
CA LEU A 64 6.05 6.33 15.35
C LEU A 64 6.22 5.95 13.88
N ASP A 65 7.47 5.90 13.38
CA ASP A 65 7.75 5.38 12.04
C ASP A 65 8.62 4.13 12.12
N LYS A 66 8.30 3.13 11.31
CA LYS A 66 9.04 1.87 11.24
C LYS A 66 9.30 1.48 9.80
N LYS A 67 10.42 0.81 9.56
CA LYS A 67 10.68 0.19 8.26
C LYS A 67 9.69 -0.94 8.02
N GLY A 68 9.31 -1.13 6.75
CA GLY A 68 8.30 -2.12 6.37
C GLY A 68 8.47 -3.50 7.01
N PRO A 69 9.65 -4.14 6.94
CA PRO A 69 9.88 -5.45 7.55
C PRO A 69 9.78 -5.47 9.09
N GLU A 70 9.89 -4.33 9.77
CA GLU A 70 9.80 -4.22 11.23
C GLU A 70 8.34 -4.15 11.72
N ILE A 71 7.42 -3.66 10.88
CA ILE A 71 6.01 -3.41 11.25
C ILE A 71 5.31 -4.65 11.80
N PRO A 72 5.35 -5.83 11.14
CA PRO A 72 4.62 -7.00 11.62
C PRO A 72 5.07 -7.41 13.03
N VAL A 73 6.38 -7.48 13.25
CA VAL A 73 6.96 -7.88 14.54
C VAL A 73 6.66 -6.83 15.60
N PHE A 74 6.84 -5.55 15.29
CA PHE A 74 6.55 -4.46 16.22
C PHE A 74 5.07 -4.46 16.64
N TYR A 75 4.15 -4.45 15.66
CA TYR A 75 2.72 -4.38 15.95
C TYR A 75 2.24 -5.61 16.74
N GLN A 76 2.68 -6.80 16.37
CA GLN A 76 2.35 -8.03 17.08
C GLN A 76 2.85 -8.01 18.53
N THR A 77 4.07 -7.51 18.75
CA THR A 77 4.63 -7.36 20.11
C THR A 77 3.78 -6.41 20.94
N GLN A 78 3.35 -5.29 20.36
CA GLN A 78 2.51 -4.31 21.05
C GLN A 78 1.09 -4.85 21.33
N LEU A 79 0.54 -5.67 20.43
CA LEU A 79 -0.74 -6.36 20.64
C LEU A 79 -0.67 -7.29 21.85
N VAL A 80 0.39 -8.11 21.94
CA VAL A 80 0.60 -9.03 23.07
C VAL A 80 0.81 -8.26 24.38
N ALA A 81 1.51 -7.12 24.32
CA ALA A 81 1.74 -6.25 25.49
C ALA A 81 0.47 -5.45 25.90
N GLY A 82 -0.61 -5.48 25.10
CA GLY A 82 -1.83 -4.72 25.36
C GLY A 82 -1.69 -3.20 25.14
N THR A 83 -0.67 -2.78 24.41
CA THR A 83 -0.35 -1.38 24.11
C THR A 83 -0.13 -1.12 22.62
N PRO A 84 -0.99 -1.64 21.70
CA PRO A 84 -0.81 -1.39 20.29
C PRO A 84 -0.99 0.12 19.99
N PRO A 85 -0.31 0.64 18.95
CA PRO A 85 -0.58 1.98 18.44
C PRO A 85 -2.06 2.15 18.13
N ASP A 86 -2.62 3.34 18.45
CA ASP A 86 -4.04 3.63 18.22
C ASP A 86 -4.39 3.64 16.74
N VAL A 87 -3.54 4.27 15.92
CA VAL A 87 -3.67 4.34 14.47
C VAL A 87 -2.47 3.65 13.81
N ILE A 88 -2.75 2.76 12.87
CA ILE A 88 -1.72 2.05 12.11
C ILE A 88 -1.87 2.29 10.61
N ASN A 89 -0.75 2.62 9.95
CA ASN A 89 -0.59 2.55 8.51
C ASN A 89 0.05 1.22 8.12
N THR A 90 -0.60 0.47 7.23
CA THR A 90 -0.08 -0.80 6.74
C THR A 90 -0.55 -1.11 5.32
N GLN A 91 0.14 -2.04 4.66
CA GLN A 91 -0.28 -2.58 3.36
C GLN A 91 -1.61 -3.33 3.47
N GLY A 92 -2.36 -3.38 2.36
CA GLY A 92 -3.69 -3.97 2.31
C GLY A 92 -3.75 -5.40 2.83
N ALA A 93 -2.92 -6.31 2.33
CA ALA A 93 -2.92 -7.71 2.75
C ALA A 93 -2.66 -7.88 4.26
N LEU A 94 -1.63 -7.22 4.79
CA LEU A 94 -1.31 -7.26 6.21
C LEU A 94 -2.42 -6.64 7.08
N GLY A 95 -3.06 -5.57 6.60
CA GLY A 95 -4.21 -4.97 7.28
C GLY A 95 -5.40 -5.93 7.35
N LEU A 96 -5.65 -6.71 6.31
CA LEU A 96 -6.70 -7.74 6.30
C LEU A 96 -6.36 -8.90 7.24
N GLU A 97 -5.10 -9.31 7.33
CA GLU A 97 -4.66 -10.31 8.33
C GLU A 97 -4.90 -9.80 9.77
N TYR A 98 -4.63 -8.53 10.05
CA TYR A 98 -4.93 -7.94 11.36
C TYR A 98 -6.43 -7.83 11.62
N ALA A 99 -7.24 -7.55 10.60
CA ALA A 99 -8.69 -7.58 10.71
C ALA A 99 -9.20 -8.99 11.03
N ALA A 100 -8.71 -10.02 10.33
CA ALA A 100 -9.05 -11.42 10.59
C ALA A 100 -8.67 -11.88 12.00
N GLN A 101 -7.55 -11.38 12.53
CA GLN A 101 -7.12 -11.63 13.92
C GLN A 101 -7.94 -10.84 14.95
N GLY A 102 -8.88 -9.97 14.52
CA GLY A 102 -9.66 -9.12 15.41
C GLY A 102 -8.82 -8.01 16.07
N ALA A 103 -7.68 -7.65 15.50
CA ALA A 103 -6.78 -6.62 16.02
C ALA A 103 -7.20 -5.19 15.61
N LEU A 104 -7.98 -5.05 14.54
CA LEU A 104 -8.49 -3.76 14.06
C LEU A 104 -9.96 -3.54 14.44
N LEU A 105 -10.32 -2.28 14.59
CA LEU A 105 -11.69 -1.83 14.81
C LEU A 105 -12.46 -1.88 13.49
N ASP A 106 -13.67 -2.45 13.50
CA ASP A 106 -14.60 -2.36 12.38
C ASP A 106 -15.05 -0.89 12.20
N LEU A 107 -14.70 -0.31 11.05
CA LEU A 107 -15.04 1.07 10.70
C LEU A 107 -16.40 1.18 9.98
N THR A 108 -17.03 0.07 9.61
CA THR A 108 -18.29 0.03 8.86
C THR A 108 -19.41 0.85 9.52
N PRO A 109 -19.64 0.76 10.85
CA PRO A 109 -20.67 1.57 11.49
C PRO A 109 -20.39 3.08 11.37
N ARG A 110 -19.13 3.50 11.50
CA ARG A 110 -18.71 4.90 11.38
C ARG A 110 -18.87 5.41 9.95
N LEU A 111 -18.47 4.60 8.96
CA LEU A 111 -18.64 4.91 7.53
C LEU A 111 -20.10 5.04 7.12
N LYS A 112 -20.99 4.22 7.70
CA LYS A 112 -22.43 4.32 7.47
C LYS A 112 -23.05 5.55 8.14
N ALA A 113 -22.56 5.93 9.32
CA ALA A 113 -23.03 7.10 10.04
C ALA A 113 -22.52 8.43 9.43
N GLU A 114 -21.32 8.43 8.86
CA GLU A 114 -20.69 9.62 8.31
C GLU A 114 -20.48 9.48 6.79
N ILE A 115 -21.57 9.59 6.01
CA ILE A 115 -21.54 9.49 4.54
C ILE A 115 -20.57 10.49 3.91
N SER A 116 -20.40 11.67 4.49
CA SER A 116 -19.41 12.66 4.06
C SER A 116 -17.96 12.17 4.13
N VAL A 117 -17.69 11.13 4.89
CA VAL A 117 -16.38 10.45 4.93
C VAL A 117 -16.30 9.34 3.89
N SER A 118 -17.27 8.43 3.86
CA SER A 118 -17.26 7.31 2.93
C SER A 118 -17.32 7.76 1.46
N SER A 119 -18.07 8.81 1.14
CA SER A 119 -18.18 9.37 -0.22
C SER A 119 -16.92 10.07 -0.74
N ARG A 120 -15.90 10.29 0.09
CA ARG A 120 -14.61 10.83 -0.36
C ARG A 120 -13.84 9.83 -1.23
N PHE A 121 -14.09 8.54 -1.06
CA PHE A 121 -13.30 7.49 -1.65
C PHE A 121 -14.06 6.80 -2.79
N ASN A 122 -13.32 6.38 -3.81
CA ASN A 122 -13.83 5.42 -4.77
C ASN A 122 -14.22 4.12 -4.05
N ALA A 123 -15.39 3.58 -4.36
CA ALA A 123 -15.92 2.38 -3.71
C ALA A 123 -14.99 1.16 -3.87
N ASP A 124 -14.36 1.01 -5.04
CA ASP A 124 -13.41 -0.08 -5.30
C ASP A 124 -12.20 0.03 -4.37
N TYR A 125 -11.67 1.26 -4.18
CA TYR A 125 -10.55 1.49 -3.28
C TYR A 125 -10.93 1.23 -1.82
N LEU A 126 -12.10 1.72 -1.38
CA LEU A 126 -12.57 1.48 -0.04
C LEU A 126 -12.76 -0.03 0.23
N SER A 127 -13.25 -0.77 -0.77
CA SER A 127 -13.48 -2.20 -0.65
C SER A 127 -12.19 -3.03 -0.54
N ASN A 128 -11.02 -2.49 -0.91
CA ASN A 128 -9.73 -3.19 -0.80
C ASN A 128 -9.38 -3.59 0.64
N TRP A 129 -9.94 -2.90 1.63
CA TRP A 129 -9.74 -3.19 3.05
C TRP A 129 -10.99 -3.73 3.74
N ALA A 130 -11.89 -4.35 2.96
CA ALA A 130 -13.03 -5.07 3.49
C ALA A 130 -12.68 -6.54 3.73
N TYR A 131 -12.95 -7.03 4.92
CA TYR A 131 -12.85 -8.42 5.32
C TYR A 131 -14.21 -8.88 5.85
N GLU A 132 -14.74 -9.99 5.34
CA GLU A 132 -16.07 -10.52 5.69
C GLU A 132 -17.20 -9.46 5.63
N GLY A 133 -17.14 -8.59 4.61
CA GLY A 133 -18.15 -7.55 4.38
C GLY A 133 -18.01 -6.28 5.24
N ASN A 134 -17.03 -6.22 6.14
CA ASN A 134 -16.77 -5.06 6.99
C ASN A 134 -15.47 -4.35 6.60
N ASN A 135 -15.46 -3.02 6.66
CA ASN A 135 -14.29 -2.21 6.38
C ASN A 135 -13.48 -1.93 7.64
N TYR A 136 -12.17 -2.17 7.58
CA TYR A 136 -11.28 -2.00 8.72
C TYR A 136 -10.27 -0.86 8.55
N MET A 137 -10.15 -0.31 7.35
CA MET A 137 -9.18 0.76 7.06
C MET A 137 -9.76 1.77 6.08
N LEU A 138 -9.24 3.01 6.13
CA LEU A 138 -9.44 4.03 5.11
C LEU A 138 -8.23 4.07 4.16
N PRO A 139 -8.41 4.41 2.88
CA PRO A 139 -7.30 4.65 1.97
C PRO A 139 -6.34 5.72 2.51
N PHE A 140 -5.04 5.42 2.48
CA PHE A 140 -3.98 6.40 2.78
C PHE A 140 -3.27 6.81 1.49
N TYR A 141 -2.83 5.81 0.72
CA TYR A 141 -2.44 6.00 -0.66
C TYR A 141 -2.66 4.70 -1.46
N ILE A 142 -2.93 4.90 -2.75
CA ILE A 142 -3.26 3.81 -3.66
C ILE A 142 -2.11 3.68 -4.66
N THR A 143 -1.56 2.49 -4.77
CA THR A 143 -0.61 2.15 -5.82
C THR A 143 -0.94 0.79 -6.42
N LYS A 144 -0.61 0.64 -7.70
CA LYS A 144 -0.65 -0.64 -8.41
C LYS A 144 0.57 -0.75 -9.30
N THR A 145 0.83 -1.95 -9.78
CA THR A 145 1.90 -2.18 -10.73
C THR A 145 1.56 -1.61 -12.10
N LEU A 146 2.56 -1.01 -12.74
CA LEU A 146 2.53 -0.43 -14.07
C LEU A 146 3.69 -1.00 -14.89
N LEU A 147 3.60 -0.88 -16.20
CA LEU A 147 4.67 -1.21 -17.12
C LEU A 147 5.39 0.08 -17.53
N PHE A 148 6.59 0.28 -17.00
CA PHE A 148 7.50 1.32 -17.50
C PHE A 148 8.34 0.77 -18.66
N TYR A 149 8.60 1.58 -19.67
CA TYR A 149 9.39 1.14 -20.81
C TYR A 149 10.33 2.22 -21.36
N ASN A 150 11.48 1.77 -21.84
CA ASN A 150 12.53 2.61 -22.43
C ASN A 150 12.22 2.79 -23.92
N LYS A 151 11.68 3.97 -24.30
CA LYS A 151 11.29 4.30 -25.68
C LYS A 151 12.45 4.17 -26.68
N PRO A 152 13.68 4.67 -26.40
CA PRO A 152 14.84 4.45 -27.26
C PRO A 152 15.13 2.97 -27.54
N MET A 153 15.10 2.09 -26.53
CA MET A 153 15.29 0.65 -26.73
C MET A 153 14.18 0.04 -27.59
N PHE A 154 12.93 0.47 -27.38
CA PHE A 154 11.80 0.07 -28.24
C PHE A 154 12.02 0.47 -29.69
N GLN A 155 12.44 1.70 -29.94
CA GLN A 155 12.71 2.21 -31.26
C GLN A 155 13.84 1.41 -31.94
N THR A 156 14.95 1.16 -31.26
CA THR A 156 16.08 0.36 -31.76
C THR A 156 15.63 -1.08 -32.09
N ALA A 157 14.74 -1.66 -31.29
CA ALA A 157 14.19 -2.99 -31.52
C ALA A 157 13.05 -3.01 -32.58
N GLY A 158 12.70 -1.87 -33.19
CA GLY A 158 11.61 -1.75 -34.17
C GLY A 158 10.22 -2.02 -33.56
N LEU A 159 10.02 -1.66 -32.28
CA LEU A 159 8.76 -1.79 -31.57
C LEU A 159 8.02 -0.45 -31.56
N SER A 160 6.75 -0.46 -31.91
CA SER A 160 5.94 0.77 -32.04
C SER A 160 5.33 1.26 -30.71
N GLY A 161 5.37 0.46 -29.65
CA GLY A 161 4.79 0.80 -28.34
C GLY A 161 4.72 -0.38 -27.39
N PRO A 162 4.08 -0.20 -26.21
CA PRO A 162 4.03 -1.23 -25.18
C PRO A 162 3.28 -2.48 -25.65
N PRO A 163 3.66 -3.67 -25.15
CA PRO A 163 3.07 -4.95 -25.54
C PRO A 163 1.59 -5.02 -25.12
N ARG A 164 0.77 -5.71 -25.93
CA ARG A 164 -0.68 -5.87 -25.70
C ARG A 164 -1.10 -7.31 -25.37
N SER A 165 -0.15 -8.24 -25.26
CA SER A 165 -0.39 -9.63 -24.86
C SER A 165 0.83 -10.18 -24.14
N PHE A 166 0.67 -11.35 -23.51
CA PHE A 166 1.80 -12.08 -22.93
C PHE A 166 2.87 -12.42 -23.97
N ASP A 167 2.44 -12.90 -25.15
CA ASP A 167 3.35 -13.21 -26.26
C ASP A 167 4.15 -11.97 -26.69
N ALA A 168 3.50 -10.84 -26.80
CA ALA A 168 4.15 -9.58 -27.15
C ALA A 168 5.14 -9.10 -26.08
N ILE A 169 4.93 -9.40 -24.77
CA ILE A 169 5.93 -9.13 -23.73
C ILE A 169 7.18 -9.97 -23.98
N ILE A 170 7.02 -11.25 -24.24
CA ILE A 170 8.15 -12.17 -24.48
C ILE A 170 8.90 -11.80 -25.75
N ASP A 171 8.19 -11.54 -26.87
CA ASP A 171 8.78 -11.09 -28.13
C ASP A 171 9.56 -9.79 -27.95
N ALA A 172 8.95 -8.78 -27.35
CA ALA A 172 9.60 -7.50 -27.08
C ALA A 172 10.85 -7.67 -26.21
N ALA A 173 10.76 -8.52 -25.15
CA ALA A 173 11.88 -8.79 -24.28
C ALA A 173 13.04 -9.45 -25.05
N GLN A 174 12.76 -10.44 -25.90
CA GLN A 174 13.78 -11.11 -26.72
C GLN A 174 14.45 -10.17 -27.72
N ARG A 175 13.67 -9.30 -28.39
CA ARG A 175 14.18 -8.33 -29.38
C ARG A 175 15.06 -7.24 -28.77
N MET A 176 14.82 -6.87 -27.52
CA MET A 176 15.61 -5.86 -26.81
C MET A 176 16.81 -6.45 -26.05
N ALA A 177 16.85 -7.74 -25.83
CA ALA A 177 17.97 -8.39 -25.13
C ALA A 177 19.20 -8.47 -26.05
N SER A 178 20.31 -7.88 -25.62
CA SER A 178 21.59 -7.98 -26.31
C SER A 178 22.76 -7.63 -25.39
N GLY A 179 23.80 -8.45 -25.37
CA GLY A 179 24.95 -8.20 -24.48
C GLY A 179 24.53 -8.19 -23.01
N GLU A 180 24.76 -7.05 -22.33
CA GLU A 180 24.38 -6.83 -20.95
C GLU A 180 22.93 -6.32 -20.78
N ALA A 181 22.25 -5.95 -21.88
CA ALA A 181 20.89 -5.45 -21.84
C ALA A 181 19.88 -6.60 -21.78
N SER A 182 18.86 -6.45 -20.94
CA SER A 182 17.69 -7.33 -20.88
C SER A 182 16.44 -6.60 -21.35
N GLY A 183 15.52 -7.33 -21.95
CA GLY A 183 14.30 -6.73 -22.47
C GLY A 183 13.24 -6.51 -21.40
N PHE A 184 13.27 -7.28 -20.32
CA PHE A 184 12.25 -7.21 -19.29
C PHE A 184 12.79 -7.47 -17.88
N LEU A 185 12.22 -6.77 -16.92
CA LEU A 185 12.51 -6.87 -15.50
C LEU A 185 11.24 -6.64 -14.69
N THR A 186 11.08 -7.31 -13.56
CA THR A 186 10.07 -6.98 -12.56
C THR A 186 10.70 -6.58 -11.25
N LEU A 187 10.05 -5.66 -10.54
CA LEU A 187 10.52 -5.18 -9.25
C LEU A 187 10.35 -6.23 -8.16
N ASN A 188 9.24 -6.94 -8.21
CA ASN A 188 8.96 -8.01 -7.27
C ASN A 188 8.16 -9.11 -7.99
N PHE A 189 8.47 -10.32 -7.68
CA PHE A 189 7.95 -11.50 -8.37
C PHE A 189 6.44 -11.71 -8.19
N ASP A 190 5.92 -11.59 -6.99
CA ASP A 190 4.50 -11.80 -6.71
C ASP A 190 3.62 -10.71 -7.36
N TRP A 191 4.15 -9.52 -7.60
CA TRP A 191 3.42 -8.45 -8.27
C TRP A 191 3.26 -8.69 -9.78
N LEU A 192 4.20 -9.36 -10.41
CA LEU A 192 4.14 -9.65 -11.83
C LEU A 192 3.36 -10.93 -12.14
N TYR A 193 3.52 -11.94 -11.31
CA TYR A 193 2.96 -13.27 -11.59
C TYR A 193 1.45 -13.26 -11.72
N TRP A 194 0.79 -12.63 -10.78
CA TRP A 194 -0.65 -12.59 -10.79
C TRP A 194 -1.20 -11.95 -12.06
N PRO A 195 -0.70 -10.77 -12.50
CA PRO A 195 -1.07 -10.22 -13.80
C PRO A 195 -0.76 -11.13 -14.99
N LEU A 196 0.39 -11.79 -15.02
CA LEU A 196 0.76 -12.70 -16.13
C LEU A 196 -0.16 -13.90 -16.23
N TYR A 197 -0.53 -14.50 -15.12
CA TYR A 197 -1.50 -15.59 -15.13
C TYR A 197 -2.90 -15.08 -15.50
N ALA A 198 -3.35 -14.00 -14.91
CA ALA A 198 -4.68 -13.46 -15.19
C ALA A 198 -4.87 -13.08 -16.68
N MET A 199 -3.84 -12.47 -17.32
CA MET A 199 -3.92 -12.14 -18.75
C MET A 199 -3.96 -13.39 -19.66
N ASN A 200 -3.58 -14.55 -19.14
CA ASN A 200 -3.68 -15.85 -19.82
C ASN A 200 -4.90 -16.66 -19.34
N GLY A 201 -5.83 -16.04 -18.62
CA GLY A 201 -7.06 -16.69 -18.16
C GLY A 201 -6.86 -17.69 -17.03
N VAL A 202 -5.74 -17.58 -16.28
CA VAL A 202 -5.46 -18.44 -15.12
C VAL A 202 -5.76 -17.69 -13.84
N ASP A 203 -6.80 -18.13 -13.13
CA ASP A 203 -7.06 -17.73 -11.76
C ASP A 203 -6.18 -18.55 -10.81
N LEU A 204 -5.68 -17.90 -9.75
CA LEU A 204 -4.81 -18.56 -8.78
C LEU A 204 -5.59 -19.33 -7.73
N LEU A 205 -6.71 -18.77 -7.32
CA LEU A 205 -7.63 -19.38 -6.36
C LEU A 205 -9.05 -19.39 -6.95
N SER A 206 -9.84 -20.32 -6.47
CA SER A 206 -11.29 -20.35 -6.73
C SER A 206 -11.96 -19.07 -6.24
N LYS A 207 -13.13 -18.73 -6.81
CA LYS A 207 -13.88 -17.51 -6.45
C LYS A 207 -14.29 -17.46 -4.98
N ASP A 208 -14.53 -18.62 -4.37
CA ASP A 208 -14.82 -18.78 -2.94
C ASP A 208 -13.57 -18.87 -2.05
N LEU A 209 -12.37 -18.77 -2.66
CA LEU A 209 -11.06 -18.80 -2.01
C LEU A 209 -10.76 -20.10 -1.23
N THR A 210 -11.46 -21.20 -1.54
CA THR A 210 -11.34 -22.46 -0.79
C THR A 210 -10.26 -23.41 -1.33
N HIS A 211 -9.88 -23.25 -2.60
CA HIS A 211 -8.89 -24.13 -3.24
C HIS A 211 -8.10 -23.42 -4.35
N PRO A 212 -6.86 -23.87 -4.63
CA PRO A 212 -6.06 -23.38 -5.73
C PRO A 212 -6.62 -23.83 -7.09
N THR A 213 -6.50 -22.99 -8.12
CA THR A 213 -6.95 -23.24 -9.49
C THR A 213 -5.85 -23.08 -10.54
N PHE A 214 -4.63 -22.78 -10.11
CA PHE A 214 -3.52 -22.43 -10.98
C PHE A 214 -2.77 -23.62 -11.59
N ASN A 215 -2.95 -24.86 -11.12
CA ASN A 215 -2.25 -26.01 -11.68
C ASN A 215 -2.93 -26.50 -12.97
N THR A 216 -2.75 -25.74 -14.04
CA THR A 216 -3.36 -25.96 -15.35
C THR A 216 -2.29 -26.06 -16.45
N PRO A 217 -2.60 -26.68 -17.60
CA PRO A 217 -1.69 -26.68 -18.76
C PRO A 217 -1.24 -25.28 -19.16
N THR A 218 -2.15 -24.30 -19.16
CA THR A 218 -1.84 -22.90 -19.47
C THR A 218 -0.86 -22.27 -18.47
N ALA A 219 -1.04 -22.50 -17.17
CA ALA A 219 -0.12 -21.99 -16.17
C ALA A 219 1.27 -22.64 -16.28
N ILE A 220 1.33 -23.94 -16.59
CA ILE A 220 2.59 -24.66 -16.86
C ILE A 220 3.30 -24.01 -18.05
N GLU A 221 2.59 -23.79 -19.16
CA GLU A 221 3.13 -23.15 -20.37
C GLU A 221 3.65 -21.73 -20.09
N VAL A 222 2.86 -20.89 -19.42
CA VAL A 222 3.25 -19.51 -19.02
C VAL A 222 4.54 -19.54 -18.20
N THR A 223 4.61 -20.44 -17.21
CA THR A 223 5.77 -20.58 -16.33
C THR A 223 7.02 -21.05 -17.08
N ASP A 224 6.87 -22.04 -17.96
CA ASP A 224 7.96 -22.55 -18.81
C ASP A 224 8.49 -21.47 -19.77
N ARG A 225 7.61 -20.67 -20.35
CA ARG A 225 8.00 -19.58 -21.25
C ARG A 225 8.76 -18.48 -20.52
N LEU A 226 8.35 -18.13 -19.30
CA LEU A 226 9.09 -17.19 -18.46
C LEU A 226 10.47 -17.72 -18.09
N ALA A 227 10.56 -19.02 -17.74
CA ALA A 227 11.83 -19.67 -17.43
C ALA A 227 12.78 -19.66 -18.64
N LYS A 228 12.30 -20.05 -19.83
CA LYS A 228 13.07 -20.03 -21.09
C LYS A 228 13.52 -18.61 -21.45
N ALA A 229 12.64 -17.61 -21.32
CA ALA A 229 13.01 -16.21 -21.56
C ALA A 229 14.05 -15.70 -20.55
N THR A 230 14.02 -16.20 -19.32
CA THR A 230 15.02 -15.90 -18.28
C THR A 230 16.37 -16.57 -18.60
N GLU A 231 16.36 -17.83 -19.00
CA GLU A 231 17.55 -18.58 -19.40
C GLU A 231 18.24 -17.92 -20.59
N ALA A 232 17.44 -17.47 -21.57
CA ALA A 232 17.94 -16.77 -22.77
C ALA A 232 18.38 -15.30 -22.49
N GLY A 233 18.27 -14.79 -21.27
CA GLY A 233 18.66 -13.43 -20.90
C GLY A 233 17.66 -12.34 -21.32
N ALA A 234 16.54 -12.69 -21.94
CA ALA A 234 15.49 -11.75 -22.31
C ALA A 234 14.81 -11.15 -21.07
N ILE A 235 14.60 -11.98 -20.04
CA ILE A 235 14.16 -11.55 -18.71
C ILE A 235 15.35 -11.60 -17.76
N ASN A 236 15.64 -10.50 -17.09
CA ASN A 236 16.75 -10.44 -16.14
C ASN A 236 16.47 -11.31 -14.91
N LYS A 237 17.42 -12.19 -14.55
CA LYS A 237 17.31 -13.13 -13.39
C LYS A 237 17.07 -12.41 -12.07
N ILE A 238 17.48 -11.16 -11.94
CA ILE A 238 17.22 -10.32 -10.77
C ILE A 238 15.73 -10.19 -10.46
N SER A 239 14.86 -10.29 -11.48
CA SER A 239 13.40 -10.32 -11.34
C SER A 239 12.92 -11.37 -10.35
N TRP A 240 13.66 -12.46 -10.20
CA TRP A 240 13.23 -13.65 -9.47
C TRP A 240 13.93 -13.80 -8.11
N THR A 241 14.65 -12.79 -7.65
CA THR A 241 15.43 -12.85 -6.40
C THR A 241 14.70 -12.26 -5.19
N GLY A 242 13.55 -11.61 -5.39
CA GLY A 242 12.82 -10.93 -4.32
C GLY A 242 13.49 -9.64 -3.83
N ARG A 243 14.48 -9.11 -4.57
CA ARG A 243 15.20 -7.88 -4.23
C ARG A 243 14.50 -6.68 -4.83
N TRP A 244 14.57 -5.56 -4.12
CA TRP A 244 13.87 -4.33 -4.54
C TRP A 244 14.81 -3.26 -5.13
N VAL A 245 16.00 -3.11 -4.58
CA VAL A 245 16.93 -2.03 -4.96
C VAL A 245 17.56 -2.29 -6.32
N GLU A 246 18.05 -3.50 -6.53
CA GLU A 246 18.79 -3.89 -7.73
C GLU A 246 17.96 -3.80 -9.02
N PRO A 247 16.69 -4.25 -9.06
CA PRO A 247 15.83 -4.06 -10.24
C PRO A 247 15.65 -2.58 -10.62
N ASN A 248 15.41 -1.72 -9.64
CA ASN A 248 15.27 -0.27 -9.87
C ASN A 248 16.59 0.33 -10.39
N GLY A 249 17.70 -0.07 -9.83
CA GLY A 249 19.05 0.36 -10.26
C GLY A 249 19.37 -0.08 -11.69
N ALA A 250 19.06 -1.33 -12.05
CA ALA A 250 19.25 -1.85 -13.40
C ALA A 250 18.42 -1.09 -14.43
N PHE A 251 17.16 -0.79 -14.13
CA PHE A 251 16.32 0.03 -15.00
C PHE A 251 16.85 1.47 -15.10
N ALA A 252 17.24 2.06 -13.99
CA ALA A 252 17.82 3.41 -13.95
C ALA A 252 19.12 3.52 -14.77
N ALA A 253 19.91 2.44 -14.87
CA ALA A 253 21.11 2.40 -15.71
C ALA A 253 20.81 2.45 -17.22
N GLY A 254 19.55 2.20 -17.64
CA GLY A 254 19.14 2.26 -19.03
C GLY A 254 19.33 0.96 -19.83
N ASN A 255 19.73 -0.13 -19.17
CA ASN A 255 20.04 -1.42 -19.81
C ASN A 255 18.84 -2.39 -19.81
N VAL A 256 17.64 -1.90 -19.49
CA VAL A 256 16.43 -2.71 -19.44
C VAL A 256 15.33 -2.07 -20.28
N GLY A 257 14.72 -2.86 -21.17
CA GLY A 257 13.69 -2.36 -22.08
C GLY A 257 12.35 -2.08 -21.39
N MET A 258 11.94 -2.97 -20.50
CA MET A 258 10.67 -2.87 -19.75
C MET A 258 10.89 -3.19 -18.27
N LEU A 259 10.24 -2.41 -17.40
CA LEU A 259 10.18 -2.67 -15.96
C LEU A 259 8.72 -2.74 -15.51
N HIS A 260 8.34 -3.86 -14.90
CA HIS A 260 7.06 -3.97 -14.21
C HIS A 260 7.25 -3.66 -12.72
N ALA A 261 6.70 -2.52 -12.28
CA ALA A 261 6.89 -1.98 -10.94
C ALA A 261 5.68 -1.15 -10.50
N HIS A 262 5.54 -0.91 -9.19
CA HIS A 262 4.54 0.03 -8.68
C HIS A 262 4.92 1.48 -9.00
N SER A 263 3.92 2.36 -9.11
CA SER A 263 4.12 3.74 -9.57
C SER A 263 5.18 4.55 -8.79
N PRO A 264 5.34 4.43 -7.45
CA PRO A 264 6.40 5.13 -6.72
C PRO A 264 7.85 4.76 -7.10
N ALA A 265 8.07 3.59 -7.71
CA ALA A 265 9.40 3.21 -8.21
C ALA A 265 9.98 4.24 -9.20
N TYR A 266 9.12 4.97 -9.91
CA TYR A 266 9.51 6.07 -10.79
C TYR A 266 10.47 7.07 -10.12
N PHE A 267 10.21 7.47 -8.87
CA PHE A 267 11.05 8.45 -8.19
C PHE A 267 12.45 7.93 -7.90
N PHE A 268 12.57 6.61 -7.65
CA PHE A 268 13.86 5.99 -7.46
C PHE A 268 14.69 6.02 -8.75
N PHE A 269 14.16 5.50 -9.86
CA PHE A 269 14.96 5.45 -11.09
C PHE A 269 15.09 6.79 -11.78
N LYS A 270 14.15 7.74 -11.60
CA LYS A 270 14.33 9.12 -12.05
C LYS A 270 15.49 9.82 -11.35
N GLY A 271 15.66 9.57 -10.04
CA GLY A 271 16.75 10.17 -9.28
C GLY A 271 18.15 9.69 -9.69
N GLN A 272 18.25 8.52 -10.31
CA GLN A 272 19.52 7.88 -10.69
C GLN A 272 19.75 7.82 -12.20
N GLY A 273 18.70 7.72 -13.00
CA GLY A 273 18.76 7.53 -14.45
C GLY A 273 18.71 8.84 -15.22
N LYS A 274 19.83 9.32 -15.76
CA LYS A 274 19.86 10.54 -16.60
C LYS A 274 18.99 10.47 -17.86
N TRP A 275 18.71 9.26 -18.33
CA TRP A 275 17.86 9.03 -19.52
C TRP A 275 16.37 9.15 -19.22
N VAL A 276 15.96 9.19 -17.95
CA VAL A 276 14.55 9.18 -17.54
C VAL A 276 13.95 10.59 -17.71
N THR A 277 13.36 10.81 -18.87
CA THR A 277 12.68 12.06 -19.26
C THR A 277 11.29 11.76 -19.84
N PRO A 278 10.42 12.75 -20.02
CA PRO A 278 9.13 12.56 -20.67
C PRO A 278 9.21 11.98 -22.10
N GLU A 279 10.30 12.30 -22.82
CA GLU A 279 10.53 11.83 -24.19
C GLU A 279 10.98 10.38 -24.26
N THR A 280 11.75 9.93 -23.26
CA THR A 280 12.44 8.63 -23.27
C THR A 280 11.78 7.56 -22.42
N LEU A 281 11.09 7.93 -21.33
CA LEU A 281 10.32 6.99 -20.51
C LEU A 281 8.88 6.93 -21.00
N GLY A 282 8.37 5.70 -21.18
CA GLY A 282 6.94 5.43 -21.36
C GLY A 282 6.35 4.75 -20.13
N VAL A 283 5.06 4.93 -19.93
CA VAL A 283 4.26 4.23 -18.93
C VAL A 283 3.01 3.66 -19.58
N ALA A 284 2.63 2.47 -19.20
CA ALA A 284 1.43 1.78 -19.70
C ALA A 284 0.91 0.80 -18.63
N HIS A 285 -0.28 0.26 -18.87
CA HIS A 285 -0.73 -0.94 -18.18
C HIS A 285 0.01 -2.17 -18.70
N ALA A 286 0.13 -3.21 -17.87
CA ALA A 286 0.34 -4.55 -18.38
C ALA A 286 -0.84 -4.94 -19.31
N PRO A 287 -0.63 -5.88 -20.27
CA PRO A 287 -1.70 -6.32 -21.17
C PRO A 287 -2.98 -6.69 -20.45
N GLY A 288 -4.12 -6.28 -21.02
CA GLY A 288 -5.44 -6.49 -20.40
C GLY A 288 -5.76 -5.57 -19.22
N GLY A 289 -4.85 -4.66 -18.84
CA GLY A 289 -5.02 -3.76 -17.71
C GLY A 289 -4.82 -4.42 -16.34
N PHE A 290 -4.41 -5.69 -16.29
CA PHE A 290 -4.18 -6.41 -15.04
C PHE A 290 -3.02 -5.80 -14.24
N ALA A 291 -3.21 -5.69 -12.93
CA ALA A 291 -2.21 -5.14 -12.02
C ALA A 291 -2.30 -5.77 -10.64
N THR A 292 -1.21 -5.77 -9.89
CA THR A 292 -1.22 -6.12 -8.47
C THR A 292 -1.27 -4.85 -7.64
N PRO A 293 -2.20 -4.72 -6.69
CA PRO A 293 -2.26 -3.57 -5.80
C PRO A 293 -1.12 -3.62 -4.78
N ASN A 294 -0.58 -2.45 -4.46
CA ASN A 294 0.36 -2.24 -3.35
C ASN A 294 -0.06 -0.99 -2.56
N SER A 295 -1.33 -0.96 -2.19
CA SER A 295 -1.95 0.18 -1.52
C SER A 295 -1.77 0.11 -0.02
N HIS A 296 -1.74 1.28 0.62
CA HIS A 296 -1.68 1.42 2.06
C HIS A 296 -2.95 2.05 2.61
N GLY A 297 -3.40 1.55 3.73
CA GLY A 297 -4.55 2.07 4.46
C GLY A 297 -4.20 2.50 5.88
N LEU A 298 -5.13 3.18 6.52
CA LEU A 298 -5.09 3.59 7.92
C LEU A 298 -6.19 2.88 8.68
N GLY A 299 -5.82 2.09 9.68
CA GLY A 299 -6.74 1.40 10.59
C GLY A 299 -6.64 1.91 12.01
N ILE A 300 -7.65 1.60 12.82
CA ILE A 300 -7.66 1.85 14.25
C ILE A 300 -7.49 0.52 14.98
N SER A 301 -6.57 0.42 15.92
CA SER A 301 -6.45 -0.77 16.75
C SER A 301 -7.70 -0.95 17.61
N LYS A 302 -8.25 -2.17 17.64
CA LYS A 302 -9.46 -2.49 18.43
C LYS A 302 -9.27 -2.21 19.92
N ALA A 303 -8.05 -2.35 20.42
CA ALA A 303 -7.69 -2.10 21.83
C ALA A 303 -7.46 -0.61 22.15
N SER A 304 -7.59 0.31 21.15
CA SER A 304 -7.45 1.75 21.39
C SER A 304 -8.48 2.23 22.43
N LYS A 305 -7.99 2.93 23.45
CA LYS A 305 -8.84 3.56 24.47
C LYS A 305 -9.41 4.91 24.01
N ASN A 306 -8.90 5.45 22.90
CA ASN A 306 -9.26 6.74 22.33
C ASN A 306 -9.76 6.59 20.88
N ALA A 307 -10.57 5.54 20.59
CA ALA A 307 -11.03 5.20 19.25
C ALA A 307 -11.78 6.35 18.54
N ASP A 308 -12.50 7.20 19.25
CA ASP A 308 -13.18 8.37 18.66
C ASP A 308 -12.19 9.45 18.25
N LEU A 309 -11.18 9.73 19.07
CA LEU A 309 -10.10 10.65 18.72
C LEU A 309 -9.25 10.12 17.57
N ALA A 310 -8.96 8.81 17.55
CA ALA A 310 -8.29 8.12 16.45
C ALA A 310 -9.11 8.24 15.14
N TRP A 311 -10.43 8.08 15.21
CA TRP A 311 -11.32 8.28 14.06
C TRP A 311 -11.29 9.73 13.55
N ASP A 312 -11.33 10.71 14.43
CA ASP A 312 -11.19 12.12 14.04
C ASP A 312 -9.85 12.40 13.38
N PHE A 313 -8.78 11.75 13.85
CA PHE A 313 -7.46 11.85 13.24
C PHE A 313 -7.41 11.19 11.84
N LEU A 314 -8.02 10.03 11.68
CA LEU A 314 -8.16 9.40 10.36
C LEU A 314 -8.91 10.30 9.36
N LYS A 315 -10.02 10.91 9.80
CA LYS A 315 -10.78 11.85 8.96
C LYS A 315 -9.95 13.04 8.51
N PHE A 316 -9.13 13.57 9.41
CA PHE A 316 -8.22 14.68 9.13
C PHE A 316 -7.13 14.24 8.14
N VAL A 317 -6.43 13.15 8.41
CA VAL A 317 -5.33 12.66 7.55
C VAL A 317 -5.82 12.31 6.15
N THR A 318 -6.97 11.67 6.02
CA THR A 318 -7.55 11.27 4.72
C THR A 318 -8.26 12.38 3.96
N ASN A 319 -8.31 13.58 4.50
CA ASN A 319 -8.84 14.78 3.86
C ASN A 319 -7.75 15.86 3.71
N GLU A 320 -7.47 16.62 4.75
CA GLU A 320 -6.47 17.69 4.74
C GLU A 320 -5.05 17.14 4.54
N GLY A 321 -4.70 16.04 5.22
CA GLY A 321 -3.43 15.35 5.05
C GLY A 321 -3.25 14.76 3.66
N ALA A 322 -4.32 14.25 3.06
CA ALA A 322 -4.30 13.69 1.71
C ALA A 322 -3.90 14.74 0.66
N GLN A 323 -4.30 16.01 0.81
CA GLN A 323 -3.92 17.08 -0.11
C GLN A 323 -2.39 17.25 -0.17
N GLU A 324 -1.74 17.28 0.99
CA GLU A 324 -0.27 17.40 1.07
C GLU A 324 0.43 16.11 0.62
N LEU A 325 -0.11 14.95 1.00
CA LEU A 325 0.45 13.67 0.59
C LEU A 325 0.44 13.53 -0.94
N GLY A 326 -0.68 13.82 -1.58
CA GLY A 326 -0.83 13.77 -3.03
C GLY A 326 0.14 14.71 -3.76
N VAL A 327 0.33 15.93 -3.25
CA VAL A 327 1.27 16.91 -3.83
C VAL A 327 2.72 16.54 -3.58
N ASN A 328 3.10 16.25 -2.33
CA ASN A 328 4.49 16.05 -1.93
C ASN A 328 5.06 14.70 -2.40
N ARG A 329 4.23 13.66 -2.31
CA ARG A 329 4.63 12.29 -2.73
C ARG A 329 4.17 11.95 -4.14
N LYS A 330 3.37 12.82 -4.78
CA LYS A 330 2.80 12.57 -6.10
C LYS A 330 2.17 11.18 -6.18
N LEU A 331 1.29 10.90 -5.25
CA LEU A 331 0.58 9.64 -5.09
C LEU A 331 -0.92 9.82 -5.29
N VAL A 332 -1.60 8.78 -5.72
CA VAL A 332 -3.05 8.67 -5.63
C VAL A 332 -3.39 8.42 -4.17
N THR A 333 -4.25 9.26 -3.59
CA THR A 333 -4.61 9.18 -2.16
C THR A 333 -5.86 8.34 -1.91
N GLY A 334 -6.62 8.05 -2.97
CA GLY A 334 -7.94 7.44 -2.90
C GLY A 334 -9.06 8.44 -2.58
N ASN A 335 -8.74 9.67 -2.17
CA ASN A 335 -9.71 10.75 -2.04
C ASN A 335 -9.96 11.37 -3.43
N THR A 336 -11.13 11.09 -3.99
CA THR A 336 -11.46 11.41 -5.39
C THR A 336 -11.34 12.89 -5.74
N ALA A 337 -11.73 13.78 -4.83
CA ALA A 337 -11.64 15.22 -5.06
C ALA A 337 -10.17 15.71 -5.02
N VAL A 338 -9.38 15.19 -4.09
CA VAL A 338 -7.95 15.51 -3.98
C VAL A 338 -7.20 15.00 -5.21
N ASP A 339 -7.45 13.77 -5.60
CA ASP A 339 -6.77 13.13 -6.73
C ASP A 339 -7.11 13.81 -8.05
N ALA A 340 -8.37 14.21 -8.27
CA ALA A 340 -8.79 14.97 -9.45
C ALA A 340 -8.09 16.34 -9.53
N LYS A 341 -8.00 17.06 -8.40
CA LYS A 341 -7.30 18.34 -8.34
C LYS A 341 -5.80 18.17 -8.62
N ASN A 342 -5.15 17.20 -7.99
CA ASN A 342 -3.72 16.94 -8.18
C ASN A 342 -3.40 16.58 -9.64
N LEU A 343 -4.25 15.77 -10.30
CA LEU A 343 -4.09 15.45 -11.70
C LEU A 343 -4.18 16.70 -12.60
N ALA A 344 -5.16 17.57 -12.38
CA ALA A 344 -5.32 18.80 -13.16
C ALA A 344 -4.11 19.73 -13.04
N ASP A 345 -3.52 19.82 -11.83
CA ASP A 345 -2.31 20.61 -11.57
C ASP A 345 -1.07 19.98 -12.25
N LEU A 346 -0.97 18.65 -12.24
CA LEU A 346 0.16 17.91 -12.83
C LEU A 346 0.14 17.87 -14.35
N GLU A 347 -1.01 17.94 -15.00
CA GLU A 347 -1.11 17.90 -16.47
C GLU A 347 -0.23 18.96 -17.14
N LYS A 348 -0.10 20.13 -16.52
CA LYS A 348 0.71 21.24 -17.01
C LYS A 348 2.11 21.28 -16.40
N SER A 349 2.24 20.93 -15.11
CA SER A 349 3.49 21.12 -14.37
C SER A 349 4.45 19.94 -14.46
N ASP A 350 3.95 18.70 -14.60
CA ASP A 350 4.77 17.48 -14.73
C ASP A 350 4.00 16.43 -15.58
N PRO A 351 4.00 16.54 -16.92
CA PRO A 351 3.23 15.65 -17.80
C PRO A 351 3.56 14.16 -17.64
N LEU A 352 4.79 13.82 -17.23
CA LEU A 352 5.17 12.43 -17.01
C LEU A 352 4.54 11.87 -15.74
N VAL A 353 4.60 12.61 -14.64
CA VAL A 353 3.91 12.21 -13.41
C VAL A 353 2.40 12.17 -13.61
N TYR A 354 1.85 13.16 -14.34
CA TYR A 354 0.44 13.11 -14.76
C TYR A 354 0.08 11.80 -15.46
N SER A 355 0.88 11.41 -16.47
CA SER A 355 0.67 10.16 -17.21
C SER A 355 0.74 8.93 -16.30
N ILE A 356 1.68 8.89 -15.34
CA ILE A 356 1.81 7.80 -14.38
C ILE A 356 0.57 7.72 -13.46
N LEU A 357 0.14 8.85 -12.88
CA LEU A 357 -1.00 8.86 -11.96
C LEU A 357 -2.32 8.62 -12.70
N LYS A 358 -2.47 9.13 -13.93
CA LYS A 358 -3.62 8.85 -14.77
C LYS A 358 -3.72 7.34 -15.05
N THR A 359 -2.63 6.72 -15.51
CA THR A 359 -2.56 5.26 -15.72
C THR A 359 -2.85 4.49 -14.42
N GLN A 360 -2.40 5.02 -13.27
CA GLN A 360 -2.67 4.44 -11.94
C GLN A 360 -4.19 4.38 -11.62
N LEU A 361 -4.97 5.36 -12.06
CA LEU A 361 -6.42 5.47 -11.79
C LEU A 361 -7.31 4.67 -12.76
N GLU A 362 -6.75 4.20 -13.88
CA GLU A 362 -7.48 3.40 -14.86
C GLU A 362 -7.50 1.91 -14.47
N HIS A 363 -8.47 1.14 -14.97
CA HIS A 363 -8.59 -0.33 -14.76
C HIS A 363 -8.51 -0.78 -13.30
N THR A 364 -9.20 -0.09 -12.41
CA THR A 364 -9.26 -0.43 -10.98
C THR A 364 -9.97 -1.75 -10.71
N ASP A 365 -10.79 -2.20 -11.64
CA ASP A 365 -11.49 -3.49 -11.66
C ASP A 365 -10.60 -4.69 -12.04
N LYS A 366 -9.36 -4.44 -12.51
CA LYS A 366 -8.40 -5.47 -12.96
C LYS A 366 -7.30 -5.79 -11.95
N MET A 367 -7.58 -5.56 -10.66
CA MET A 367 -6.63 -5.91 -9.60
C MET A 367 -6.63 -7.40 -9.32
N VAL A 368 -5.43 -8.00 -9.26
CA VAL A 368 -5.21 -9.43 -8.99
C VAL A 368 -4.22 -9.64 -7.85
N GLY A 369 -4.29 -10.78 -7.18
CA GLY A 369 -3.40 -11.11 -6.06
C GLY A 369 -3.78 -10.45 -4.72
N ASN A 370 -4.96 -9.85 -4.63
CA ASN A 370 -5.54 -9.34 -3.39
C ASN A 370 -6.76 -10.21 -3.01
N TRP A 371 -6.50 -11.34 -2.38
CA TRP A 371 -7.53 -12.35 -2.15
C TRP A 371 -8.39 -12.13 -0.91
N ARG A 372 -8.08 -11.13 -0.08
CA ARG A 372 -8.81 -10.85 1.18
C ARG A 372 -8.85 -12.05 2.12
N LEU A 373 -7.76 -12.83 2.16
CA LEU A 373 -7.58 -13.94 3.08
C LEU A 373 -6.98 -13.46 4.39
N GLY A 374 -7.43 -14.04 5.49
CA GLY A 374 -6.84 -13.80 6.82
C GLY A 374 -5.41 -14.34 6.96
N ASN A 375 -4.96 -15.20 6.04
CA ASN A 375 -3.64 -15.80 5.99
C ASN A 375 -2.96 -15.64 4.61
N ASP A 376 -3.25 -14.54 3.89
CA ASP A 376 -2.76 -14.25 2.54
C ASP A 376 -1.25 -14.41 2.40
N SER A 377 -0.47 -13.91 3.37
CA SER A 377 0.99 -14.05 3.38
C SER A 377 1.44 -15.52 3.38
N LYS A 378 0.78 -16.37 4.13
CA LYS A 378 1.11 -17.80 4.21
C LYS A 378 0.79 -18.54 2.92
N VAL A 379 -0.31 -18.18 2.26
CA VAL A 379 -0.69 -18.72 0.95
C VAL A 379 0.37 -18.33 -0.10
N LYS A 380 0.80 -17.07 -0.12
CA LYS A 380 1.87 -16.59 -1.02
C LYS A 380 3.22 -17.25 -0.73
N GLU A 381 3.60 -17.36 0.54
CA GLU A 381 4.81 -18.07 0.97
C GLU A 381 4.80 -19.55 0.56
N ALA A 382 3.65 -20.20 0.50
CA ALA A 382 3.52 -21.58 0.06
C ALA A 382 3.68 -21.73 -1.47
N PHE A 383 3.26 -20.74 -2.23
CA PHE A 383 3.28 -20.74 -3.69
C PHE A 383 4.63 -20.31 -4.26
N TRP A 384 5.15 -19.18 -3.80
CA TRP A 384 6.24 -18.48 -4.44
C TRP A 384 7.56 -19.26 -4.59
N PRO A 385 8.09 -19.96 -3.58
CA PRO A 385 9.38 -20.65 -3.70
C PRO A 385 9.37 -21.73 -4.79
N GLU A 386 8.23 -22.36 -5.06
CA GLU A 386 8.09 -23.36 -6.09
C GLU A 386 8.28 -22.76 -7.48
N LEU A 387 7.66 -21.63 -7.73
CA LEU A 387 7.83 -20.92 -8.99
C LEU A 387 9.23 -20.34 -9.15
N GLN A 388 9.78 -19.75 -8.09
CA GLN A 388 11.14 -19.24 -8.12
C GLN A 388 12.15 -20.32 -8.56
N ASN A 389 11.94 -21.56 -8.12
CA ASN A 389 12.78 -22.68 -8.55
C ASN A 389 12.69 -22.94 -10.06
N VAL A 390 11.51 -22.82 -10.67
CA VAL A 390 11.36 -22.96 -12.12
C VAL A 390 12.07 -21.83 -12.86
N LEU A 391 11.83 -20.59 -12.45
CA LEU A 391 12.35 -19.40 -13.12
C LEU A 391 13.86 -19.24 -13.01
N LEU A 392 14.46 -19.88 -12.02
CA LEU A 392 15.91 -19.96 -11.83
C LEU A 392 16.50 -21.29 -12.39
N GLY A 393 15.70 -22.08 -13.12
CA GLY A 393 16.13 -23.31 -13.78
C GLY A 393 16.44 -24.49 -12.83
N ARG A 394 15.85 -24.51 -11.64
CA ARG A 394 16.11 -25.54 -10.61
C ARG A 394 15.05 -26.66 -10.58
N LYS A 395 13.90 -26.44 -11.20
CA LYS A 395 12.75 -27.35 -11.19
C LYS A 395 11.92 -27.17 -12.45
N ASP A 396 11.26 -28.21 -12.93
CA ASP A 396 10.30 -28.08 -14.04
C ASP A 396 8.97 -27.49 -13.56
N ALA A 397 8.24 -26.79 -14.44
CA ALA A 397 7.02 -26.10 -14.11
C ALA A 397 5.90 -27.03 -13.64
N LYS A 398 5.75 -28.20 -14.27
CA LYS A 398 4.69 -29.18 -13.94
C LYS A 398 4.83 -29.65 -12.49
N THR A 399 6.03 -30.09 -12.13
CA THR A 399 6.32 -30.53 -10.75
C THR A 399 6.18 -29.41 -9.76
N ALA A 400 6.68 -28.20 -10.08
CA ALA A 400 6.60 -27.05 -9.18
C ALA A 400 5.16 -26.60 -8.91
N LEU A 401 4.32 -26.52 -9.95
CA LEU A 401 2.91 -26.12 -9.77
C LEU A 401 2.12 -27.17 -8.99
N ALA A 402 2.38 -28.47 -9.19
CA ALA A 402 1.76 -29.52 -8.39
C ALA A 402 2.19 -29.47 -6.92
N ASP A 403 3.47 -29.16 -6.65
CA ASP A 403 3.97 -28.99 -5.28
C ASP A 403 3.38 -27.74 -4.62
N ALA A 404 3.31 -26.62 -5.36
CA ALA A 404 2.67 -25.39 -4.91
C ALA A 404 1.19 -25.60 -4.58
N GLU A 405 0.44 -26.31 -5.45
CA GLU A 405 -0.97 -26.63 -5.23
C GLU A 405 -1.18 -27.38 -3.91
N ARG A 406 -0.37 -28.41 -3.62
CA ARG A 406 -0.46 -29.14 -2.35
C ARG A 406 -0.17 -28.27 -1.14
N LYS A 407 0.82 -27.38 -1.25
CA LYS A 407 1.21 -26.46 -0.16
C LYS A 407 0.14 -25.41 0.09
N VAL A 408 -0.35 -24.77 -0.97
CA VAL A 408 -1.41 -23.75 -0.92
C VAL A 408 -2.70 -24.35 -0.37
N THR A 409 -3.11 -25.55 -0.84
CA THR A 409 -4.28 -26.26 -0.31
C THR A 409 -4.19 -26.47 1.20
N ARG A 410 -3.01 -26.76 1.73
CA ARG A 410 -2.80 -26.93 3.17
C ARG A 410 -2.95 -25.62 3.93
N GLU A 411 -2.42 -24.53 3.40
CA GLU A 411 -2.52 -23.23 4.06
C GLU A 411 -3.96 -22.67 4.02
N LEU A 412 -4.69 -22.86 2.91
CA LEU A 412 -6.11 -22.49 2.82
C LEU A 412 -7.01 -23.23 3.83
N LYS A 413 -6.65 -24.47 4.22
CA LYS A 413 -7.38 -25.23 5.24
C LYS A 413 -7.06 -24.81 6.68
N ARG A 414 -6.02 -23.99 6.88
CA ARG A 414 -5.58 -23.51 8.20
C ARG A 414 -6.10 -22.12 8.55
N GLY A 415 -6.50 -21.34 7.56
CA GLY A 415 -7.10 -20.01 7.72
C GLY A 415 -8.60 -20.10 7.63
#